data_96a7bb025c6f6cbc75809f30f72e4c59
#
_entry.id   96a7bb025c6f6cbc75809f30f72e4c59
#
_cell.length_a   1.000
_cell.length_b   1.000
_cell.length_c   1.000
_cell.angle_alpha   90.00
_cell.angle_beta   90.00
_cell.angle_gamma   90.00
#
_symmetry.space_group_name_H-M   'P 1'
#
loop_
_entity.id
_entity.type
_entity.pdbx_description
1 polymer ?
#
loop_
_entity_poly.entity_id
_entity_poly.type
_entity_poly.pdbx_seq_one_letter_code
_entity_poly.pdbx_strand_id
1 'polypeptide(L)'
;MKTLFILSLLLNTELFHNSKKGIKFYKKGDYKTAINLFIEEMKNKKKFKNYFYLGQSYSMVNDNQNAIKMYEKALSGKFSKSIIYFEMGLSYFLLEKSEEALQNLNLALKYDPNNVNYLINRGSIKYDLGLINSACMDWMNAKSIDINSIDLELININCN
;
A
#
# COMPACT_ATOMS: atom_id res chain seq x y z
N MET A 1 -28.20 1.55 -36.78
CA MET A 1 -28.02 2.23 -35.47
C MET A 1 -28.19 1.34 -34.25
N LYS A 2 -29.02 0.30 -34.21
CA LYS A 2 -29.20 -0.60 -33.03
C LYS A 2 -28.01 -1.52 -32.74
N THR A 3 -27.27 -1.94 -33.77
CA THR A 3 -26.10 -2.84 -33.61
C THR A 3 -24.90 -2.16 -32.96
N LEU A 4 -24.67 -0.88 -33.21
CA LEU A 4 -23.60 -0.11 -32.57
C LEU A 4 -23.83 0.10 -31.05
N PHE A 5 -25.11 0.23 -30.65
CA PHE A 5 -25.47 0.43 -29.23
C PHE A 5 -25.28 -0.85 -28.42
N ILE A 6 -25.54 -2.02 -29.00
CA ILE A 6 -25.35 -3.33 -28.35
C ILE A 6 -23.83 -3.62 -28.19
N LEU A 7 -23.02 -3.27 -29.21
CA LEU A 7 -21.55 -3.46 -29.11
C LEU A 7 -20.92 -2.59 -28.03
N SER A 8 -21.41 -1.35 -27.86
CA SER A 8 -20.92 -0.44 -26.80
C SER A 8 -21.35 -0.89 -25.40
N LEU A 9 -22.53 -1.50 -25.25
CA LEU A 9 -22.98 -2.07 -23.97
C LEU A 9 -22.17 -3.32 -23.59
N LEU A 10 -21.88 -4.20 -24.54
CA LEU A 10 -21.08 -5.41 -24.32
C LEU A 10 -19.64 -5.06 -23.93
N LEU A 11 -19.01 -4.09 -24.63
CA LEU A 11 -17.69 -3.58 -24.28
C LEU A 11 -17.66 -2.97 -22.87
N ASN A 12 -18.70 -2.22 -22.47
CA ASN A 12 -18.79 -1.67 -21.14
C ASN A 12 -18.98 -2.74 -20.06
N THR A 13 -19.75 -3.80 -20.31
CA THR A 13 -19.94 -4.90 -19.36
C THR A 13 -18.66 -5.72 -19.15
N GLU A 14 -17.89 -5.97 -20.20
CA GLU A 14 -16.59 -6.63 -20.08
C GLU A 14 -15.58 -5.78 -19.30
N LEU A 15 -15.56 -4.47 -19.51
CA LEU A 15 -14.68 -3.53 -18.80
C LEU A 15 -15.01 -3.42 -17.30
N PHE A 16 -16.29 -3.46 -16.93
CA PHE A 16 -16.72 -3.53 -15.53
C PHE A 16 -16.38 -4.88 -14.89
N HIS A 17 -16.37 -5.94 -15.70
CA HIS A 17 -16.10 -7.30 -15.24
C HIS A 17 -14.61 -7.52 -14.95
N ASN A 18 -13.69 -6.89 -15.68
CA ASN A 18 -12.25 -7.08 -15.55
C ASN A 18 -11.68 -6.47 -14.24
N SER A 19 -12.17 -5.29 -13.78
CA SER A 19 -11.69 -4.74 -12.50
C SER A 19 -12.12 -5.59 -11.29
N LYS A 20 -13.29 -6.19 -11.38
CA LYS A 20 -13.73 -7.18 -10.38
C LYS A 20 -12.88 -8.46 -10.45
N LYS A 21 -12.44 -8.85 -11.67
CA LYS A 21 -11.56 -10.01 -11.85
C LYS A 21 -10.17 -9.76 -11.30
N GLY A 22 -9.53 -8.63 -11.61
CA GLY A 22 -8.21 -8.26 -11.06
C GLY A 22 -8.20 -8.32 -9.53
N ILE A 23 -9.17 -7.69 -8.88
CA ILE A 23 -9.32 -7.73 -7.42
C ILE A 23 -9.56 -9.17 -6.91
N LYS A 24 -10.32 -9.99 -7.63
CA LYS A 24 -10.56 -11.38 -7.26
C LYS A 24 -9.28 -12.21 -7.28
N PHE A 25 -8.44 -12.05 -8.31
CA PHE A 25 -7.16 -12.75 -8.39
C PHE A 25 -6.16 -12.23 -7.35
N TYR A 26 -6.12 -10.92 -7.11
CA TYR A 26 -5.35 -10.33 -6.02
C TYR A 26 -5.71 -10.98 -4.67
N LYS A 27 -7.00 -11.05 -4.34
CA LYS A 27 -7.49 -11.67 -3.10
C LYS A 27 -7.20 -13.16 -2.98
N LYS A 28 -6.99 -13.85 -4.10
CA LYS A 28 -6.57 -15.26 -4.14
C LYS A 28 -5.04 -15.45 -4.04
N GLY A 29 -4.27 -14.37 -4.02
CA GLY A 29 -2.81 -14.41 -4.04
C GLY A 29 -2.20 -14.64 -5.43
N ASP A 30 -3.01 -14.70 -6.49
CA ASP A 30 -2.51 -14.79 -7.86
C ASP A 30 -2.19 -13.38 -8.40
N TYR A 31 -1.08 -12.84 -7.89
CA TYR A 31 -0.68 -11.47 -8.18
C TYR A 31 -0.23 -11.27 -9.62
N LYS A 32 0.36 -12.29 -10.26
CA LYS A 32 0.78 -12.20 -11.67
C LYS A 32 -0.43 -12.04 -12.60
N THR A 33 -1.46 -12.86 -12.40
CA THR A 33 -2.71 -12.72 -13.16
C THR A 33 -3.42 -11.40 -12.83
N ALA A 34 -3.42 -10.97 -11.57
CA ALA A 34 -4.00 -9.69 -11.15
C ALA A 34 -3.31 -8.50 -11.87
N ILE A 35 -1.98 -8.48 -11.95
CA ILE A 35 -1.19 -7.48 -12.67
C ILE A 35 -1.65 -7.37 -14.12
N ASN A 36 -1.70 -8.50 -14.85
CA ASN A 36 -2.09 -8.52 -16.26
C ASN A 36 -3.51 -7.96 -16.46
N LEU A 37 -4.44 -8.35 -15.60
CA LEU A 37 -5.83 -7.87 -15.67
C LEU A 37 -5.96 -6.38 -15.37
N PHE A 38 -5.22 -5.85 -14.38
CA PHE A 38 -5.23 -4.42 -14.09
C PHE A 38 -4.60 -3.60 -15.22
N ILE A 39 -3.48 -4.07 -15.82
CA ILE A 39 -2.85 -3.40 -16.95
C ILE A 39 -3.81 -3.34 -18.14
N GLU A 40 -4.48 -4.45 -18.48
CA GLU A 40 -5.43 -4.50 -19.57
C GLU A 40 -6.61 -3.53 -19.36
N GLU A 41 -7.17 -3.50 -18.16
CA GLU A 41 -8.26 -2.59 -17.84
C GLU A 41 -7.86 -1.11 -17.97
N MET A 42 -6.63 -0.77 -17.57
CA MET A 42 -6.16 0.61 -17.61
C MET A 42 -5.86 1.15 -19.00
N LYS A 43 -5.76 0.30 -20.03
CA LYS A 43 -5.71 0.73 -21.44
C LYS A 43 -6.97 1.52 -21.83
N ASN A 44 -8.10 1.15 -21.25
CA ASN A 44 -9.42 1.70 -21.62
C ASN A 44 -9.98 2.69 -20.59
N LYS A 45 -9.69 2.52 -19.30
CA LYS A 45 -10.21 3.38 -18.23
C LYS A 45 -9.20 3.48 -17.09
N LYS A 46 -8.72 4.70 -16.82
CA LYS A 46 -7.85 4.98 -15.66
C LYS A 46 -8.70 5.06 -14.40
N LYS A 47 -8.73 3.99 -13.60
CA LYS A 47 -9.36 3.99 -12.28
C LYS A 47 -8.27 4.05 -11.22
N PHE A 48 -8.25 5.10 -10.40
CA PHE A 48 -7.23 5.29 -9.36
C PHE A 48 -7.15 4.13 -8.36
N LYS A 49 -8.28 3.50 -8.05
CA LYS A 49 -8.33 2.30 -7.21
C LYS A 49 -7.53 1.12 -7.82
N ASN A 50 -7.53 0.99 -9.14
CA ASN A 50 -6.78 -0.07 -9.82
C ASN A 50 -5.28 0.17 -9.75
N TYR A 51 -4.83 1.43 -9.76
CA TYR A 51 -3.42 1.75 -9.53
C TYR A 51 -2.96 1.28 -8.14
N PHE A 52 -3.79 1.46 -7.10
CA PHE A 52 -3.46 0.99 -5.76
C PHE A 52 -3.30 -0.53 -5.71
N TYR A 53 -4.29 -1.30 -6.18
CA TYR A 53 -4.21 -2.76 -6.19
C TYR A 53 -3.13 -3.30 -7.13
N LEU A 54 -2.83 -2.60 -8.22
CA LEU A 54 -1.71 -2.94 -9.09
C LEU A 54 -0.37 -2.71 -8.37
N GLY A 55 -0.24 -1.61 -7.63
CA GLY A 55 0.92 -1.34 -6.77
C GLY A 55 1.12 -2.44 -5.74
N GLN A 56 0.06 -2.80 -5.00
CA GLN A 56 0.12 -3.91 -4.06
C GLN A 56 0.50 -5.24 -4.74
N SER A 57 -0.07 -5.52 -5.93
CA SER A 57 0.27 -6.74 -6.68
C SER A 57 1.74 -6.78 -7.10
N TYR A 58 2.32 -5.63 -7.51
CA TYR A 58 3.74 -5.53 -7.81
C TYR A 58 4.60 -5.74 -6.55
N SER A 59 4.23 -5.13 -5.41
CA SER A 59 4.94 -5.31 -4.14
C SER A 59 4.96 -6.78 -3.72
N MET A 60 3.82 -7.48 -3.86
CA MET A 60 3.70 -8.90 -3.51
C MET A 60 4.53 -9.84 -4.41
N VAL A 61 4.97 -9.39 -5.59
CA VAL A 61 5.94 -10.11 -6.43
C VAL A 61 7.35 -9.52 -6.35
N ASN A 62 7.63 -8.72 -5.32
CA ASN A 62 8.90 -8.03 -5.05
C ASN A 62 9.32 -6.99 -6.11
N ASP A 63 8.41 -6.56 -6.98
CA ASP A 63 8.67 -5.47 -7.93
C ASP A 63 8.32 -4.11 -7.29
N ASN A 64 9.09 -3.74 -6.26
CA ASN A 64 8.85 -2.55 -5.46
C ASN A 64 9.00 -1.24 -6.25
N GLN A 65 9.82 -1.23 -7.31
CA GLN A 65 9.96 -0.04 -8.17
C GLN A 65 8.67 0.25 -8.94
N ASN A 66 8.04 -0.75 -9.52
CA ASN A 66 6.76 -0.58 -10.21
C ASN A 66 5.61 -0.37 -9.21
N ALA A 67 5.68 -0.98 -8.02
CA ALA A 67 4.72 -0.71 -6.94
C ALA A 67 4.66 0.79 -6.61
N ILE A 68 5.79 1.43 -6.34
CA ILE A 68 5.89 2.86 -6.03
C ILE A 68 5.29 3.71 -7.16
N LYS A 69 5.65 3.44 -8.42
CA LYS A 69 5.08 4.16 -9.57
C LYS A 69 3.56 4.08 -9.64
N MET A 70 2.99 2.93 -9.26
CA MET A 70 1.53 2.74 -9.24
C MET A 70 0.89 3.45 -8.05
N TYR A 71 1.51 3.43 -6.88
CA TYR A 71 1.05 4.17 -5.72
C TYR A 71 1.06 5.70 -5.95
N GLU A 72 2.09 6.24 -6.59
CA GLU A 72 2.13 7.66 -7.01
C GLU A 72 0.93 8.04 -7.89
N LYS A 73 0.58 7.18 -8.86
CA LYS A 73 -0.61 7.39 -9.69
C LYS A 73 -1.91 7.28 -8.89
N ALA A 74 -1.95 6.42 -7.87
CA ALA A 74 -3.12 6.25 -7.01
C ALA A 74 -3.38 7.49 -6.13
N LEU A 75 -2.34 8.25 -5.75
CA LEU A 75 -2.45 9.48 -4.95
C LEU A 75 -3.31 10.56 -5.60
N SER A 76 -3.42 10.58 -6.93
CA SER A 76 -4.26 11.52 -7.67
C SER A 76 -5.77 11.22 -7.53
N GLY A 77 -6.13 10.09 -6.93
CA GLY A 77 -7.52 9.65 -6.73
C GLY A 77 -8.08 9.97 -5.35
N LYS A 78 -9.33 9.54 -5.16
CA LYS A 78 -10.04 9.64 -3.87
C LYS A 78 -9.78 8.42 -2.96
N PHE A 79 -8.62 7.80 -3.06
CA PHE A 79 -8.25 6.70 -2.18
C PHE A 79 -7.57 7.24 -0.90
N SER A 80 -7.55 6.44 0.18
CA SER A 80 -6.91 6.87 1.42
C SER A 80 -5.42 7.14 1.21
N LYS A 81 -5.01 8.39 1.40
CA LYS A 81 -3.62 8.80 1.25
C LYS A 81 -2.72 8.16 2.31
N SER A 82 -3.25 7.96 3.53
CA SER A 82 -2.48 7.32 4.61
C SER A 82 -2.01 5.92 4.21
N ILE A 83 -2.93 5.10 3.67
CA ILE A 83 -2.61 3.74 3.22
C ILE A 83 -1.61 3.77 2.07
N ILE A 84 -1.79 4.67 1.08
CA ILE A 84 -0.88 4.75 -0.06
C ILE A 84 0.54 5.11 0.39
N TYR A 85 0.68 6.13 1.24
CA TYR A 85 1.99 6.52 1.77
C TYR A 85 2.62 5.42 2.62
N PHE A 86 1.83 4.68 3.40
CA PHE A 86 2.33 3.53 4.16
C PHE A 86 2.92 2.46 3.23
N GLU A 87 2.19 2.05 2.21
CA GLU A 87 2.66 1.04 1.24
C GLU A 87 3.88 1.52 0.44
N MET A 88 3.94 2.82 0.09
CA MET A 88 5.14 3.42 -0.52
C MET A 88 6.32 3.35 0.44
N GLY A 89 6.12 3.66 1.72
CA GLY A 89 7.15 3.59 2.73
C GLY A 89 7.75 2.19 2.86
N LEU A 90 6.91 1.16 2.92
CA LEU A 90 7.36 -0.23 2.95
C LEU A 90 8.11 -0.62 1.67
N SER A 91 7.61 -0.19 0.50
CA SER A 91 8.27 -0.46 -0.79
C SER A 91 9.63 0.22 -0.88
N TYR A 92 9.78 1.44 -0.38
CA TYR A 92 11.07 2.12 -0.31
C TYR A 92 12.04 1.42 0.64
N PHE A 93 11.56 0.96 1.79
CA PHE A 93 12.39 0.20 2.74
C PHE A 93 12.92 -1.09 2.11
N LEU A 94 12.08 -1.85 1.39
CA LEU A 94 12.49 -3.05 0.68
C LEU A 94 13.48 -2.79 -0.47
N LEU A 95 13.59 -1.55 -0.93
CA LEU A 95 14.61 -1.08 -1.88
C LEU A 95 15.86 -0.49 -1.18
N GLU A 96 15.99 -0.65 0.14
CA GLU A 96 17.06 -0.10 0.97
C GLU A 96 17.14 1.44 0.94
N LYS A 97 16.02 2.11 0.61
CA LYS A 97 15.87 3.56 0.57
C LYS A 97 15.22 4.05 1.86
N SER A 98 15.98 3.99 2.94
CA SER A 98 15.45 4.20 4.28
C SER A 98 14.96 5.62 4.56
N GLU A 99 15.58 6.64 3.97
CA GLU A 99 15.14 8.03 4.12
C GLU A 99 13.78 8.25 3.48
N GLU A 100 13.59 7.78 2.24
CA GLU A 100 12.32 7.87 1.53
C GLU A 100 11.25 7.02 2.24
N ALA A 101 11.63 5.87 2.80
CA ALA A 101 10.73 5.05 3.61
C ALA A 101 10.18 5.83 4.81
N LEU A 102 11.07 6.44 5.61
CA LEU A 102 10.67 7.24 6.77
C LEU A 102 9.86 8.47 6.39
N GLN A 103 10.19 9.17 5.30
CA GLN A 103 9.42 10.30 4.79
C GLN A 103 7.98 9.88 4.46
N ASN A 104 7.80 8.76 3.78
CA ASN A 104 6.48 8.25 3.42
C ASN A 104 5.69 7.77 4.65
N LEU A 105 6.33 7.10 5.61
CA LEU A 105 5.68 6.70 6.87
C LEU A 105 5.28 7.91 7.72
N ASN A 106 6.06 8.99 7.71
CA ASN A 106 5.69 10.24 8.34
C ASN A 106 4.45 10.86 7.68
N LEU A 107 4.36 10.82 6.34
CA LEU A 107 3.16 11.25 5.62
C LEU A 107 1.95 10.36 5.92
N ALA A 108 2.13 9.04 6.01
CA ALA A 108 1.06 8.13 6.41
C ALA A 108 0.49 8.51 7.79
N LEU A 109 1.35 8.72 8.77
CA LEU A 109 0.97 9.14 10.13
C LEU A 109 0.45 10.57 10.20
N LYS A 110 0.83 11.48 9.28
CA LYS A 110 0.20 12.79 9.16
C LYS A 110 -1.28 12.70 8.78
N TYR A 111 -1.65 11.73 7.94
CA TYR A 111 -3.05 11.51 7.53
C TYR A 111 -3.84 10.61 8.48
N ASP A 112 -3.16 9.76 9.25
CA ASP A 112 -3.77 8.85 10.23
C ASP A 112 -2.82 8.70 11.43
N PRO A 113 -2.85 9.69 12.38
CA PRO A 113 -1.83 9.81 13.43
C PRO A 113 -1.85 8.67 14.45
N ASN A 114 -3.02 8.06 14.64
CA ASN A 114 -3.24 7.02 15.65
C ASN A 114 -3.23 5.60 15.06
N ASN A 115 -2.71 5.44 13.85
CA ASN A 115 -2.61 4.12 13.25
C ASN A 115 -1.47 3.32 13.87
N VAL A 116 -1.85 2.36 14.68
CA VAL A 116 -0.94 1.50 15.44
C VAL A 116 0.05 0.77 14.52
N ASN A 117 -0.43 0.24 13.39
CA ASN A 117 0.43 -0.47 12.44
C ASN A 117 1.48 0.46 11.81
N TYR A 118 1.13 1.71 11.52
CA TYR A 118 2.07 2.67 10.95
C TYR A 118 3.15 3.05 11.96
N LEU A 119 2.77 3.25 13.24
CA LEU A 119 3.71 3.51 14.33
C LEU A 119 4.67 2.35 14.52
N ILE A 120 4.18 1.11 14.60
CA ILE A 120 5.01 -0.08 14.78
C ILE A 120 5.99 -0.21 13.60
N ASN A 121 5.53 -0.11 12.37
CA ASN A 121 6.42 -0.26 11.21
C ASN A 121 7.45 0.86 11.13
N ARG A 122 7.08 2.13 11.43
CA ARG A 122 8.05 3.22 11.48
C ARG A 122 9.07 3.02 12.59
N GLY A 123 8.64 2.57 13.76
CA GLY A 123 9.52 2.22 14.87
C GLY A 123 10.50 1.12 14.47
N SER A 124 10.04 0.06 13.83
CA SER A 124 10.91 -1.04 13.38
C SER A 124 11.96 -0.57 12.38
N ILE A 125 11.59 0.22 11.39
CA ILE A 125 12.56 0.80 10.43
C ILE A 125 13.55 1.72 11.14
N LYS A 126 13.10 2.55 12.08
CA LYS A 126 14.00 3.38 12.87
C LYS A 126 14.99 2.56 13.71
N TYR A 127 14.53 1.45 14.28
CA TYR A 127 15.36 0.53 15.04
C TYR A 127 16.45 -0.08 14.17
N ASP A 128 16.10 -0.57 12.98
CA ASP A 128 17.04 -1.14 12.01
C ASP A 128 18.11 -0.11 11.57
N LEU A 129 17.76 1.19 11.61
CA LEU A 129 18.68 2.29 11.34
C LEU A 129 19.49 2.76 12.55
N GLY A 130 19.37 2.09 13.70
CA GLY A 130 20.05 2.48 14.94
C GLY A 130 19.44 3.69 15.67
N LEU A 131 18.27 4.19 15.22
CA LEU A 131 17.56 5.31 15.85
C LEU A 131 16.72 4.83 17.03
N ILE A 132 17.34 4.17 17.99
CA ILE A 132 16.70 3.40 19.05
C ILE A 132 15.69 4.24 19.85
N ASN A 133 16.09 5.41 20.36
CA ASN A 133 15.19 6.26 21.14
C ASN A 133 13.92 6.65 20.36
N SER A 134 14.08 6.97 19.09
CA SER A 134 12.95 7.31 18.21
C SER A 134 12.05 6.12 17.88
N ALA A 135 12.62 4.92 17.78
CA ALA A 135 11.88 3.68 17.61
C ALA A 135 11.02 3.39 18.84
N CYS A 136 11.63 3.50 20.02
CA CYS A 136 10.95 3.30 21.30
C CYS A 136 9.78 4.28 21.49
N MET A 137 9.94 5.55 21.09
CA MET A 137 8.83 6.51 21.14
C MET A 137 7.64 6.06 20.27
N ASP A 138 7.90 5.56 19.06
CA ASP A 138 6.84 5.06 18.18
C ASP A 138 6.15 3.83 18.77
N TRP A 139 6.91 2.87 19.31
CA TRP A 139 6.35 1.67 19.92
C TRP A 139 5.58 1.94 21.21
N MET A 140 6.07 2.84 22.06
CA MET A 140 5.35 3.28 23.27
C MET A 140 4.04 3.99 22.90
N ASN A 141 4.05 4.81 21.84
CA ASN A 141 2.84 5.47 21.35
C ASN A 141 1.84 4.44 20.80
N ALA A 142 2.29 3.48 19.97
CA ALA A 142 1.45 2.37 19.50
C ALA A 142 0.79 1.63 20.67
N LYS A 143 1.56 1.32 21.71
CA LYS A 143 1.08 0.64 22.91
C LYS A 143 0.10 1.47 23.72
N SER A 144 0.26 2.77 23.78
CA SER A 144 -0.68 3.66 24.47
C SER A 144 -2.05 3.70 23.80
N ILE A 145 -2.10 3.44 22.48
CA ILE A 145 -3.34 3.38 21.69
C ILE A 145 -3.98 2.00 21.81
N ASP A 146 -3.18 0.93 21.67
CA ASP A 146 -3.62 -0.45 21.84
C ASP A 146 -2.59 -1.22 22.68
N ILE A 147 -2.97 -1.60 23.89
CA ILE A 147 -2.12 -2.28 24.87
C ILE A 147 -1.58 -3.62 24.35
N ASN A 148 -2.31 -4.28 23.44
CA ASN A 148 -1.94 -5.57 22.85
C ASN A 148 -1.20 -5.44 21.52
N SER A 149 -0.94 -4.22 21.05
CA SER A 149 -0.39 -3.97 19.71
C SER A 149 1.05 -4.43 19.56
N ILE A 150 1.83 -4.45 20.63
CA ILE A 150 3.23 -4.82 20.63
C ILE A 150 3.60 -5.50 21.95
N ASP A 151 4.50 -6.48 21.88
CA ASP A 151 4.97 -7.20 23.06
C ASP A 151 5.75 -6.26 24.01
N LEU A 152 5.37 -6.31 25.29
CA LEU A 152 6.08 -5.58 26.36
C LEU A 152 7.54 -6.02 26.47
N GLU A 153 7.81 -7.31 26.28
CA GLU A 153 9.17 -7.85 26.38
C GLU A 153 10.06 -7.23 25.30
N LEU A 154 9.55 -7.08 24.06
CA LEU A 154 10.26 -6.42 22.96
C LEU A 154 10.62 -4.98 23.31
N ILE A 155 9.69 -4.21 23.91
CA ILE A 155 9.95 -2.83 24.32
C ILE A 155 10.97 -2.81 25.48
N ASN A 156 10.81 -3.65 26.48
CA ASN A 156 11.69 -3.67 27.64
C ASN A 156 13.13 -4.04 27.28
N ILE A 157 13.33 -4.97 26.35
CA ILE A 157 14.68 -5.38 25.91
C ILE A 157 15.37 -4.28 25.11
N ASN A 158 14.63 -3.56 24.27
CA ASN A 158 15.22 -2.64 23.27
C ASN A 158 15.15 -1.17 23.68
N CYS A 159 14.35 -0.80 24.71
CA CYS A 159 14.05 0.59 25.06
C CYS A 159 14.50 0.98 26.50
N ASN A 160 15.33 0.16 27.14
CA ASN A 160 15.92 0.45 28.46
C ASN A 160 17.32 1.03 28.35
#